data_86a7fcc8b79a7d2be7d295cb688b57f5
#
_entry.id   86a7fcc8b79a7d2be7d295cb688b57f5
#
_cell.length_a   1.000
_cell.length_b   1.000
_cell.length_c   1.000
_cell.angle_alpha   90.00
_cell.angle_beta   90.00
_cell.angle_gamma   90.00
#
_symmetry.space_group_name_H-M   'P 1'
#
loop_
_entity.id
_entity.type
_entity.pdbx_description
1 polymer ?
#
loop_
_entity_poly.entity_id
_entity_poly.type
_entity_poly.pdbx_seq_one_letter_code
_entity_poly.pdbx_strand_id
1 'polypeptide(L)'
;MKNWKVLITICVLGCTRICAQETGANDTVSRHPLTHGVGIDFRPVYLIPTNEFFAGENAAWQPLRKSVSAHLKYSFRFHPDSRYGKLYPHTYQGIGVSYHSFFDKAEIGTPVAVYAFQGARITRLSSRLSLDYEWNFGASFGWKKYHPGTNAYNYVVGSKINAYINLGFLLNWQLAAGWQLTTGIDLSHFSNGNTQYPNAGVNTVGGRIGLVHLSLIHI
;
A
#
# COMPACT_ATOMS: atom_id res chain seq x y z
N MET A 1 -24.69 16.97 3.17
CA MET A 1 -23.78 16.39 4.18
C MET A 1 -24.35 15.15 4.89
N LYS A 2 -25.17 14.31 4.26
CA LYS A 2 -25.93 13.26 5.00
C LYS A 2 -25.62 11.80 4.59
N ASN A 3 -24.83 11.54 3.53
CA ASN A 3 -24.70 10.19 2.96
C ASN A 3 -23.34 9.49 3.20
N TRP A 4 -22.38 10.15 3.82
CA TRP A 4 -21.06 9.57 4.08
C TRP A 4 -21.05 8.54 5.23
N LYS A 5 -21.82 8.79 6.28
CA LYS A 5 -21.90 7.86 7.42
C LYS A 5 -22.50 6.49 7.05
N VAL A 6 -23.37 6.46 6.03
CA VAL A 6 -23.99 5.23 5.54
C VAL A 6 -23.00 4.37 4.75
N LEU A 7 -22.08 4.97 3.97
CA LEU A 7 -21.12 4.22 3.15
C LEU A 7 -20.06 3.52 4.00
N ILE A 8 -19.54 4.18 5.03
CA ILE A 8 -18.57 3.59 5.96
C ILE A 8 -19.21 2.46 6.78
N THR A 9 -20.46 2.63 7.20
CA THR A 9 -21.19 1.61 7.95
C THR A 9 -21.47 0.36 7.10
N ILE A 10 -21.72 0.50 5.81
CA ILE A 10 -21.94 -0.63 4.89
C ILE A 10 -20.66 -1.41 4.65
N CYS A 11 -19.50 -0.75 4.51
CA CYS A 11 -18.20 -1.44 4.36
C CYS A 11 -17.78 -2.21 5.63
N VAL A 12 -18.03 -1.67 6.82
CA VAL A 12 -17.71 -2.34 8.09
C VAL A 12 -18.70 -3.47 8.39
N LEU A 13 -19.98 -3.31 8.09
CA LEU A 13 -21.00 -4.35 8.28
C LEU A 13 -20.91 -5.48 7.25
N GLY A 14 -20.40 -5.22 6.05
CA GLY A 14 -20.14 -6.24 5.04
C GLY A 14 -19.05 -7.23 5.46
N CYS A 15 -18.02 -6.78 6.17
CA CYS A 15 -16.96 -7.65 6.68
C CYS A 15 -17.40 -8.50 7.89
N THR A 16 -18.34 -8.05 8.70
CA THR A 16 -18.76 -8.77 9.91
C THR A 16 -19.77 -9.89 9.64
N ARG A 17 -20.50 -9.86 8.53
CA ARG A 17 -21.48 -10.90 8.20
C ARG A 17 -20.88 -12.17 7.58
N ILE A 18 -19.63 -12.13 7.11
CA ILE A 18 -18.96 -13.33 6.56
C ILE A 18 -18.48 -14.28 7.66
N CYS A 19 -18.36 -13.84 8.91
CA CYS A 19 -17.93 -14.67 10.04
C CYS A 19 -19.06 -15.31 10.87
N ALA A 20 -20.34 -15.10 10.55
CA ALA A 20 -21.44 -15.44 11.45
C ALA A 20 -22.38 -16.55 10.96
N GLN A 21 -22.02 -17.34 9.97
CA GLN A 21 -22.88 -18.43 9.46
C GLN A 21 -22.13 -19.76 9.32
N GLU A 22 -21.68 -20.32 10.43
CA GLU A 22 -21.35 -21.75 10.55
C GLU A 22 -21.85 -22.28 11.89
N THR A 23 -23.13 -22.65 11.94
CA THR A 23 -23.64 -23.55 12.97
C THR A 23 -23.96 -24.87 12.29
N GLY A 24 -23.20 -25.93 12.63
CA GLY A 24 -23.61 -27.31 12.49
C GLY A 24 -22.93 -28.12 11.41
N ALA A 25 -21.70 -28.50 11.61
CA ALA A 25 -21.17 -29.82 11.24
C ALA A 25 -19.96 -30.09 12.15
N ASN A 26 -19.91 -31.25 12.76
CA ASN A 26 -18.75 -31.79 13.46
C ASN A 26 -17.63 -32.10 12.43
N ASP A 27 -17.10 -31.07 11.78
CA ASP A 27 -15.84 -31.19 11.09
C ASP A 27 -14.75 -30.98 12.13
N THR A 28 -13.93 -32.00 12.35
CA THR A 28 -12.59 -31.84 12.91
C THR A 28 -11.88 -30.82 12.03
N VAL A 29 -11.94 -29.55 12.43
CA VAL A 29 -11.34 -28.44 11.70
C VAL A 29 -9.84 -28.72 11.69
N SER A 30 -9.37 -29.32 10.61
CA SER A 30 -7.95 -29.42 10.32
C SER A 30 -7.41 -27.98 10.27
N ARG A 31 -6.78 -27.55 11.35
CA ARG A 31 -6.18 -26.23 11.47
C ARG A 31 -4.93 -26.21 10.58
N HIS A 32 -5.11 -25.82 9.34
CA HIS A 32 -3.99 -25.60 8.46
C HIS A 32 -3.24 -24.32 8.89
N PRO A 33 -1.93 -24.40 9.16
CA PRO A 33 -1.16 -23.24 9.60
C PRO A 33 -1.12 -22.15 8.51
N LEU A 34 -1.12 -20.90 8.92
CA LEU A 34 -0.87 -19.78 8.02
C LEU A 34 0.61 -19.70 7.67
N THR A 35 0.93 -19.26 6.46
CA THR A 35 2.29 -18.85 6.13
C THR A 35 2.39 -17.34 6.39
N HIS A 36 3.29 -16.95 7.28
CA HIS A 36 3.53 -15.56 7.62
C HIS A 36 4.73 -15.02 6.83
N GLY A 37 4.73 -13.72 6.54
CA GLY A 37 5.82 -13.06 5.85
C GLY A 37 6.14 -11.72 6.48
N VAL A 38 7.44 -11.44 6.61
CA VAL A 38 7.94 -10.10 6.94
C VAL A 38 8.79 -9.64 5.78
N GLY A 39 8.54 -8.43 5.30
CA GLY A 39 9.24 -7.88 4.14
C GLY A 39 9.65 -6.43 4.33
N ILE A 40 10.71 -6.08 3.65
CA ILE A 40 11.16 -4.70 3.48
C ILE A 40 11.20 -4.37 2.00
N ASP A 41 10.72 -3.17 1.62
CA ASP A 41 10.80 -2.67 0.24
C ASP A 41 11.47 -1.30 0.24
N PHE A 42 12.26 -1.05 -0.79
CA PHE A 42 12.75 0.27 -1.17
C PHE A 42 12.18 0.64 -2.54
N ARG A 43 11.66 1.87 -2.66
CA ARG A 43 10.98 2.32 -3.87
C ARG A 43 11.49 3.68 -4.31
N PRO A 44 12.43 3.75 -5.26
CA PRO A 44 12.76 4.97 -5.97
C PRO A 44 11.65 5.27 -6.98
N VAL A 45 11.07 6.46 -6.92
CA VAL A 45 9.94 6.83 -7.76
C VAL A 45 10.11 8.21 -8.38
N TYR A 46 9.47 8.41 -9.52
CA TYR A 46 9.31 9.68 -10.19
C TYR A 46 7.99 10.33 -9.79
N LEU A 47 8.04 11.61 -9.43
CA LEU A 47 6.88 12.45 -9.17
C LEU A 47 6.29 12.93 -10.50
N ILE A 48 5.08 12.47 -10.79
CA ILE A 48 4.39 12.89 -12.02
C ILE A 48 3.94 14.34 -11.84
N PRO A 49 4.33 15.28 -12.73
CA PRO A 49 4.02 16.70 -12.58
C PRO A 49 2.58 16.99 -13.00
N THR A 50 1.63 16.47 -12.23
CA THR A 50 0.19 16.66 -12.47
C THR A 50 -0.34 17.99 -11.97
N ASN A 51 0.53 18.83 -11.40
CA ASN A 51 0.21 20.17 -10.91
C ASN A 51 1.44 21.09 -11.02
N GLU A 52 1.19 22.39 -10.94
CA GLU A 52 2.19 23.46 -11.11
C GLU A 52 3.27 23.42 -10.02
N PHE A 53 2.92 23.04 -8.78
CA PHE A 53 3.86 22.92 -7.68
C PHE A 53 5.00 21.93 -8.01
N PHE A 54 4.67 20.73 -8.52
CA PHE A 54 5.69 19.76 -8.95
C PHE A 54 6.35 20.15 -10.27
N ALA A 55 5.71 20.99 -11.08
CA ALA A 55 6.30 21.53 -12.29
C ALA A 55 7.37 22.60 -12.03
N GLY A 56 7.38 23.19 -10.80
CA GLY A 56 8.39 24.15 -10.37
C GLY A 56 7.84 25.42 -9.73
N GLU A 57 6.52 25.59 -9.62
CA GLU A 57 5.90 26.69 -8.87
C GLU A 57 5.88 26.40 -7.36
N ASN A 58 7.04 26.27 -6.78
CA ASN A 58 7.31 26.07 -5.36
C ASN A 58 8.30 27.12 -4.85
N ALA A 59 8.58 27.16 -3.56
CA ALA A 59 9.46 28.18 -2.98
C ALA A 59 10.89 28.16 -3.55
N ALA A 60 11.35 27.02 -4.04
CA ALA A 60 12.68 26.86 -4.65
C ALA A 60 12.69 27.18 -6.16
N TRP A 61 11.53 27.40 -6.78
CA TRP A 61 11.38 27.58 -8.23
C TRP A 61 12.06 26.48 -9.06
N GLN A 62 12.00 25.24 -8.56
CA GLN A 62 12.62 24.09 -9.20
C GLN A 62 11.65 22.90 -9.28
N PRO A 63 11.64 22.18 -10.41
CA PRO A 63 10.81 20.99 -10.55
C PRO A 63 11.16 19.91 -9.53
N LEU A 64 10.18 19.42 -8.81
CA LEU A 64 10.30 18.24 -7.95
C LEU A 64 9.93 16.99 -8.75
N ARG A 65 10.92 16.11 -8.99
CA ARG A 65 10.76 14.95 -9.87
C ARG A 65 11.05 13.61 -9.17
N LYS A 66 11.74 13.64 -8.05
CA LYS A 66 12.26 12.43 -7.39
C LYS A 66 11.65 12.27 -6.02
N SER A 67 11.36 11.04 -5.67
CA SER A 67 10.99 10.63 -4.31
C SER A 67 11.52 9.24 -4.04
N VAL A 68 11.71 8.93 -2.77
CA VAL A 68 12.06 7.58 -2.32
C VAL A 68 11.15 7.20 -1.17
N SER A 69 10.86 5.91 -1.04
CA SER A 69 10.18 5.39 0.14
C SER A 69 10.78 4.07 0.61
N ALA A 70 10.70 3.84 1.92
CA ALA A 70 11.04 2.59 2.57
C ALA A 70 9.79 2.02 3.24
N HIS A 71 9.56 0.73 3.10
CA HIS A 71 8.37 0.05 3.60
C HIS A 71 8.77 -1.14 4.47
N LEU A 72 8.06 -1.32 5.58
CA LEU A 72 8.06 -2.54 6.39
C LEU A 72 6.69 -3.16 6.30
N LYS A 73 6.62 -4.45 5.99
CA LYS A 73 5.38 -5.17 5.69
C LYS A 73 5.29 -6.47 6.48
N TYR A 74 4.12 -6.74 7.02
CA TYR A 74 3.75 -8.05 7.52
C TYR A 74 2.61 -8.61 6.70
N SER A 75 2.73 -9.87 6.25
CA SER A 75 1.74 -10.56 5.44
C SER A 75 1.41 -11.93 5.99
N PHE A 76 0.27 -12.45 5.58
CA PHE A 76 -0.07 -13.85 5.77
C PHE A 76 -0.74 -14.41 4.51
N ARG A 77 -0.64 -15.74 4.34
CA ARG A 77 -1.27 -16.54 3.28
C ARG A 77 -2.01 -17.70 3.90
N PHE A 78 -3.16 -18.03 3.35
CA PHE A 78 -3.85 -19.26 3.72
C PHE A 78 -3.12 -20.48 3.17
N HIS A 79 -3.14 -21.58 3.95
CA HIS A 79 -2.59 -22.84 3.47
C HIS A 79 -3.36 -23.31 2.22
N PRO A 80 -2.70 -23.86 1.19
CA PRO A 80 -3.36 -24.27 -0.05
C PRO A 80 -4.53 -25.24 0.13
N ASP A 81 -4.44 -26.14 1.12
CA ASP A 81 -5.49 -27.13 1.39
C ASP A 81 -6.63 -26.60 2.25
N SER A 82 -6.49 -25.43 2.86
CA SER A 82 -7.57 -24.78 3.60
C SER A 82 -8.68 -24.33 2.64
N ARG A 83 -9.91 -24.18 3.19
CA ARG A 83 -11.06 -23.66 2.42
C ARG A 83 -10.73 -22.34 1.72
N TYR A 84 -10.16 -21.37 2.44
CA TYR A 84 -9.79 -20.06 1.87
C TYR A 84 -8.62 -20.13 0.91
N GLY A 85 -7.63 -21.02 1.15
CA GLY A 85 -6.53 -21.25 0.21
C GLY A 85 -6.97 -21.81 -1.13
N LYS A 86 -8.02 -22.66 -1.13
CA LYS A 86 -8.62 -23.20 -2.36
C LYS A 86 -9.46 -22.16 -3.10
N LEU A 87 -10.21 -21.31 -2.36
CA LEU A 87 -11.02 -20.23 -2.96
C LEU A 87 -10.16 -19.09 -3.52
N TYR A 88 -9.06 -18.75 -2.86
CA TYR A 88 -8.17 -17.62 -3.21
C TYR A 88 -6.72 -18.10 -3.35
N PRO A 89 -6.43 -18.93 -4.36
CA PRO A 89 -5.11 -19.52 -4.53
C PRO A 89 -4.05 -18.43 -4.75
N HIS A 90 -2.89 -18.60 -4.09
CA HIS A 90 -1.73 -17.71 -4.23
C HIS A 90 -1.96 -16.26 -3.80
N THR A 91 -3.02 -15.98 -3.07
CA THR A 91 -3.30 -14.66 -2.50
C THR A 91 -2.55 -14.49 -1.19
N TYR A 92 -2.05 -13.31 -0.94
CA TYR A 92 -1.49 -12.87 0.32
C TYR A 92 -2.07 -11.50 0.70
N GLN A 93 -2.12 -11.23 1.97
CA GLN A 93 -2.65 -9.98 2.51
C GLN A 93 -1.93 -9.61 3.79
N GLY A 94 -2.01 -8.34 4.19
CA GLY A 94 -1.31 -7.89 5.37
C GLY A 94 -1.43 -6.41 5.64
N ILE A 95 -0.54 -5.94 6.48
CA ILE A 95 -0.41 -4.54 6.87
C ILE A 95 1.03 -4.06 6.64
N GLY A 96 1.18 -2.78 6.35
CA GLY A 96 2.49 -2.17 6.17
C GLY A 96 2.55 -0.77 6.73
N VAL A 97 3.77 -0.36 7.01
CA VAL A 97 4.12 1.02 7.31
C VAL A 97 5.18 1.48 6.33
N SER A 98 5.10 2.73 5.88
CA SER A 98 6.09 3.29 4.97
C SER A 98 6.46 4.72 5.34
N TYR A 99 7.72 5.06 5.08
CA TYR A 99 8.28 6.40 5.19
C TYR A 99 8.55 6.92 3.78
N HIS A 100 8.12 8.16 3.50
CA HIS A 100 8.28 8.79 2.19
C HIS A 100 9.11 10.07 2.29
N SER A 101 10.09 10.22 1.41
CA SER A 101 10.87 11.45 1.24
C SER A 101 10.68 11.99 -0.17
N PHE A 102 10.13 13.19 -0.25
CA PHE A 102 9.99 13.94 -1.50
C PHE A 102 11.15 14.91 -1.73
N PHE A 103 12.18 14.86 -0.87
CA PHE A 103 13.34 15.76 -0.84
C PHE A 103 12.98 17.23 -0.61
N ASP A 104 11.75 17.50 -0.19
CA ASP A 104 11.25 18.81 0.20
C ASP A 104 10.53 18.71 1.56
N LYS A 105 11.31 18.84 2.63
CA LYS A 105 10.79 18.87 4.00
C LYS A 105 10.06 20.16 4.31
N ALA A 106 10.41 21.24 3.62
CA ALA A 106 9.93 22.57 3.96
C ALA A 106 8.47 22.75 3.54
N GLU A 107 8.10 22.27 2.35
CA GLU A 107 6.78 22.50 1.79
C GLU A 107 5.89 21.24 1.81
N ILE A 108 6.46 20.04 1.58
CA ILE A 108 5.70 18.77 1.55
C ILE A 108 5.75 18.04 2.89
N GLY A 109 6.91 18.05 3.57
CA GLY A 109 7.15 17.26 4.76
C GLY A 109 7.73 15.87 4.45
N THR A 110 7.62 14.96 5.42
CA THR A 110 8.11 13.57 5.32
C THR A 110 7.02 12.61 5.78
N PRO A 111 6.05 12.29 4.90
CA PRO A 111 4.90 11.49 5.30
C PRO A 111 5.26 10.05 5.66
N VAL A 112 4.53 9.53 6.62
CA VAL A 112 4.47 8.11 6.98
C VAL A 112 3.09 7.60 6.60
N ALA A 113 3.00 6.44 5.94
CA ALA A 113 1.71 5.81 5.68
C ALA A 113 1.57 4.50 6.45
N VAL A 114 0.36 4.23 6.92
CA VAL A 114 -0.07 2.93 7.46
C VAL A 114 -1.16 2.41 6.54
N TYR A 115 -1.02 1.18 6.07
CA TYR A 115 -1.89 0.65 5.04
C TYR A 115 -2.13 -0.86 5.18
N ALA A 116 -3.30 -1.31 4.73
CA ALA A 116 -3.56 -2.69 4.40
C ALA A 116 -3.15 -2.95 2.95
N PHE A 117 -2.73 -4.18 2.66
CA PHE A 117 -2.42 -4.59 1.29
C PHE A 117 -2.91 -6.00 1.00
N GLN A 118 -3.16 -6.24 -0.26
CA GLN A 118 -3.44 -7.56 -0.80
C GLN A 118 -2.73 -7.72 -2.13
N GLY A 119 -2.18 -8.90 -2.35
CA GLY A 119 -1.62 -9.29 -3.63
C GLY A 119 -2.00 -10.71 -4.00
N ALA A 120 -1.91 -10.99 -5.28
CA ALA A 120 -2.11 -12.33 -5.79
C ALA A 120 -1.26 -12.57 -7.03
N ARG A 121 -0.97 -13.85 -7.28
CA ARG A 121 -0.25 -14.27 -8.48
C ARG A 121 -1.13 -14.13 -9.71
N ILE A 122 -0.60 -13.43 -10.72
CA ILE A 122 -1.16 -13.36 -12.06
C ILE A 122 -0.79 -14.63 -12.84
N THR A 123 0.52 -14.94 -12.84
CA THR A 123 1.03 -16.12 -13.54
C THR A 123 2.39 -16.59 -12.99
N ARG A 124 2.69 -17.86 -13.21
CA ARG A 124 3.98 -18.44 -12.89
C ARG A 124 4.86 -18.44 -14.15
N LEU A 125 5.99 -17.74 -14.10
CA LEU A 125 6.91 -17.61 -15.22
C LEU A 125 7.95 -18.75 -15.24
N SER A 126 8.37 -19.25 -14.06
CA SER A 126 9.23 -20.42 -13.90
C SER A 126 8.98 -21.12 -12.56
N SER A 127 9.75 -22.17 -12.26
CA SER A 127 9.67 -22.88 -10.97
C SER A 127 9.92 -21.97 -9.77
N ARG A 128 10.67 -20.88 -9.96
CA ARG A 128 11.05 -19.95 -8.87
C ARG A 128 10.61 -18.51 -9.09
N LEU A 129 9.99 -18.18 -10.23
CA LEU A 129 9.62 -16.82 -10.60
C LEU A 129 8.14 -16.71 -10.90
N SER A 130 7.46 -15.74 -10.30
CA SER A 130 6.07 -15.39 -10.61
C SER A 130 5.92 -13.91 -10.90
N LEU A 131 4.88 -13.59 -11.67
CA LEU A 131 4.34 -12.26 -11.85
C LEU A 131 3.11 -12.14 -10.97
N ASP A 132 3.12 -11.17 -10.07
CA ASP A 132 2.06 -10.90 -9.11
C ASP A 132 1.58 -9.44 -9.27
N TYR A 133 0.37 -9.15 -8.82
CA TYR A 133 -0.05 -7.77 -8.54
C TYR A 133 -0.16 -7.56 -7.03
N GLU A 134 -0.07 -6.32 -6.59
CA GLU A 134 -0.31 -5.92 -5.21
C GLU A 134 -0.94 -4.54 -5.19
N TRP A 135 -1.99 -4.37 -4.42
CA TRP A 135 -2.58 -3.08 -4.14
C TRP A 135 -2.52 -2.76 -2.66
N ASN A 136 -2.34 -1.47 -2.32
CA ASN A 136 -2.29 -0.98 -0.96
C ASN A 136 -3.32 0.13 -0.80
N PHE A 137 -3.97 0.15 0.35
CA PHE A 137 -4.90 1.22 0.73
C PHE A 137 -4.71 1.57 2.20
N GLY A 138 -4.58 2.87 2.50
CA GLY A 138 -4.35 3.31 3.86
C GLY A 138 -4.40 4.81 4.03
N ALA A 139 -3.83 5.27 5.14
CA ALA A 139 -3.73 6.68 5.49
C ALA A 139 -2.28 7.09 5.68
N SER A 140 -1.95 8.30 5.25
CA SER A 140 -0.63 8.90 5.40
C SER A 140 -0.70 10.17 6.24
N PHE A 141 0.35 10.38 7.04
CA PHE A 141 0.44 11.43 8.07
C PHE A 141 1.82 12.12 7.96
N GLY A 142 1.93 13.33 8.52
CA GLY A 142 3.21 14.06 8.51
C GLY A 142 3.39 14.99 7.32
N TRP A 143 2.31 15.26 6.59
CA TRP A 143 2.26 16.24 5.54
C TRP A 143 2.31 17.68 6.10
N LYS A 144 3.05 18.53 5.43
CA LYS A 144 2.93 19.98 5.58
C LYS A 144 1.85 20.47 4.63
N LYS A 145 0.73 20.91 5.19
CA LYS A 145 -0.41 21.39 4.41
C LYS A 145 -0.19 22.81 3.91
N TYR A 146 -0.93 23.19 2.89
CA TYR A 146 -1.08 24.58 2.45
C TYR A 146 -1.36 25.52 3.64
N HIS A 147 -0.71 26.67 3.60
CA HIS A 147 -0.98 27.79 4.49
C HIS A 147 -0.62 29.11 3.78
N PRO A 148 -1.54 30.08 3.69
CA PRO A 148 -1.34 31.27 2.86
C PRO A 148 -0.13 32.14 3.25
N GLY A 149 0.31 32.09 4.52
CA GLY A 149 1.44 32.87 5.00
C GLY A 149 2.78 32.11 5.07
N THR A 150 2.77 30.77 5.19
CA THR A 150 3.99 29.99 5.46
C THR A 150 4.25 28.86 4.47
N ASN A 151 3.26 28.47 3.67
CA ASN A 151 3.36 27.40 2.67
C ASN A 151 2.38 27.68 1.51
N ALA A 152 2.48 28.87 0.93
CA ALA A 152 1.50 29.41 -0.01
C ALA A 152 1.54 28.74 -1.39
N TYR A 153 2.68 28.14 -1.78
CA TYR A 153 2.82 27.45 -3.07
C TYR A 153 2.33 26.00 -3.03
N ASN A 154 2.13 25.42 -1.84
CA ASN A 154 1.71 24.02 -1.73
C ASN A 154 0.23 23.82 -2.02
N TYR A 155 -0.17 23.86 -3.29
CA TYR A 155 -1.54 23.52 -3.71
C TYR A 155 -1.81 22.01 -3.74
N VAL A 156 -0.85 21.18 -3.36
CA VAL A 156 -0.92 19.72 -3.44
C VAL A 156 -1.68 19.14 -2.27
N VAL A 157 -1.43 19.65 -1.06
CA VAL A 157 -1.86 19.04 0.20
C VAL A 157 -2.58 20.06 1.08
N GLY A 158 -3.90 19.92 1.19
CA GLY A 158 -4.74 20.75 2.06
C GLY A 158 -4.95 20.20 3.47
N SER A 159 -4.59 18.94 3.73
CA SER A 159 -4.81 18.28 5.02
C SER A 159 -3.55 17.61 5.56
N LYS A 160 -3.48 17.40 6.89
CA LYS A 160 -2.39 16.67 7.55
C LYS A 160 -2.49 15.15 7.36
N ILE A 161 -3.68 14.67 7.01
CA ILE A 161 -3.98 13.24 6.79
C ILE A 161 -4.50 13.11 5.36
N ASN A 162 -3.88 12.20 4.59
CA ASN A 162 -4.27 11.91 3.22
C ASN A 162 -4.41 10.40 3.03
N ALA A 163 -5.31 9.99 2.16
CA ALA A 163 -5.36 8.61 1.70
C ALA A 163 -4.06 8.25 0.98
N TYR A 164 -3.64 7.02 1.12
CA TYR A 164 -2.55 6.40 0.38
C TYR A 164 -3.11 5.23 -0.41
N ILE A 165 -2.94 5.26 -1.72
CA ILE A 165 -3.35 4.20 -2.64
C ILE A 165 -2.13 3.82 -3.47
N ASN A 166 -1.88 2.53 -3.63
CA ASN A 166 -0.80 2.04 -4.48
C ASN A 166 -1.25 0.81 -5.25
N LEU A 167 -0.77 0.69 -6.47
CA LEU A 167 -0.89 -0.50 -7.31
C LEU A 167 0.49 -0.85 -7.87
N GLY A 168 0.91 -2.09 -7.70
CA GLY A 168 2.18 -2.60 -8.20
C GLY A 168 2.02 -3.88 -9.01
N PHE A 169 2.91 -4.05 -9.99
CA PHE A 169 3.14 -5.31 -10.71
C PHE A 169 4.54 -5.80 -10.39
N LEU A 170 4.61 -7.03 -9.86
CA LEU A 170 5.78 -7.52 -9.15
C LEU A 170 6.27 -8.83 -9.74
N LEU A 171 7.56 -8.91 -9.94
CA LEU A 171 8.29 -10.15 -10.16
C LEU A 171 8.79 -10.65 -8.81
N ASN A 172 8.30 -11.81 -8.39
CA ASN A 172 8.66 -12.45 -7.14
C ASN A 172 9.55 -13.65 -7.42
N TRP A 173 10.81 -13.57 -7.01
CA TRP A 173 11.81 -14.61 -7.24
C TRP A 173 12.16 -15.31 -5.93
N GLN A 174 11.89 -16.62 -5.84
CA GLN A 174 12.30 -17.44 -4.72
C GLN A 174 13.79 -17.74 -4.76
N LEU A 175 14.56 -17.09 -3.89
CA LEU A 175 16.00 -17.22 -3.81
C LEU A 175 16.40 -18.52 -3.09
N ALA A 176 15.76 -18.78 -1.94
CA ALA A 176 15.99 -19.92 -1.07
C ALA A 176 14.71 -20.30 -0.33
N ALA A 177 14.75 -21.36 0.49
CA ALA A 177 13.64 -21.70 1.36
C ALA A 177 13.29 -20.52 2.28
N GLY A 178 12.05 -20.05 2.23
CA GLY A 178 11.57 -18.90 3.01
C GLY A 178 12.04 -17.51 2.54
N TRP A 179 12.93 -17.38 1.55
CA TRP A 179 13.42 -16.09 1.09
C TRP A 179 12.98 -15.77 -0.33
N GLN A 180 12.37 -14.60 -0.50
CA GLN A 180 11.85 -14.12 -1.78
C GLN A 180 12.35 -12.71 -2.07
N LEU A 181 12.98 -12.51 -3.23
CA LEU A 181 13.27 -11.20 -3.78
C LEU A 181 12.04 -10.72 -4.56
N THR A 182 11.63 -9.50 -4.31
CA THR A 182 10.57 -8.82 -5.05
C THR A 182 11.17 -7.66 -5.82
N THR A 183 10.85 -7.55 -7.11
CA THR A 183 11.14 -6.35 -7.90
C THR A 183 9.92 -6.02 -8.76
N GLY A 184 9.78 -4.77 -9.18
CA GLY A 184 8.63 -4.42 -10.01
C GLY A 184 8.46 -2.93 -10.19
N ILE A 185 7.27 -2.56 -10.65
CA ILE A 185 6.86 -1.17 -10.85
C ILE A 185 5.65 -0.87 -9.98
N ASP A 186 5.59 0.37 -9.48
CA ASP A 186 4.54 0.87 -8.61
C ASP A 186 3.97 2.18 -9.14
N LEU A 187 2.67 2.33 -8.96
CA LEU A 187 1.92 3.58 -9.09
C LEU A 187 1.36 3.94 -7.72
N SER A 188 1.59 5.16 -7.24
CA SER A 188 1.00 5.60 -5.97
C SER A 188 0.28 6.93 -6.13
N HIS A 189 -0.76 7.09 -5.32
CA HIS A 189 -1.55 8.30 -5.24
C HIS A 189 -1.79 8.68 -3.78
N PHE A 190 -1.60 9.97 -3.47
CA PHE A 190 -1.94 10.56 -2.18
C PHE A 190 -2.91 11.70 -2.38
N SER A 191 -4.02 11.71 -1.65
CA SER A 191 -4.98 12.80 -1.66
C SER A 191 -5.88 12.77 -0.43
N ASN A 192 -6.54 13.88 -0.13
CA ASN A 192 -7.56 13.93 0.91
C ASN A 192 -8.99 13.69 0.37
N GLY A 193 -9.14 13.30 -0.90
CA GLY A 193 -10.44 13.07 -1.53
C GLY A 193 -11.31 14.33 -1.60
N ASN A 194 -10.70 15.51 -1.76
CA ASN A 194 -11.35 16.82 -1.80
C ASN A 194 -12.14 17.18 -0.51
N THR A 195 -11.79 16.56 0.61
CA THR A 195 -12.39 16.92 1.91
C THR A 195 -11.89 18.28 2.43
N GLN A 196 -10.72 18.71 1.95
CA GLN A 196 -10.12 20.00 2.27
C GLN A 196 -9.30 20.52 1.08
N TYR A 197 -9.55 21.75 0.66
CA TYR A 197 -8.80 22.42 -0.41
C TYR A 197 -7.52 23.08 0.16
N PRO A 198 -6.42 23.17 -0.63
CA PRO A 198 -6.23 22.58 -1.95
C PRO A 198 -5.96 21.08 -1.89
N ASN A 199 -6.22 20.36 -2.98
CA ASN A 199 -5.97 18.91 -3.07
C ASN A 199 -5.64 18.50 -4.52
N ALA A 200 -4.57 19.02 -5.08
CA ALA A 200 -4.09 18.55 -6.38
C ALA A 200 -3.54 17.12 -6.32
N GLY A 201 -3.19 16.64 -5.12
CA GLY A 201 -2.71 15.30 -4.87
C GLY A 201 -1.28 15.04 -5.33
N VAL A 202 -0.73 13.91 -4.93
CA VAL A 202 0.62 13.46 -5.31
C VAL A 202 0.51 12.15 -6.07
N ASN A 203 1.03 12.13 -7.30
CA ASN A 203 1.08 10.94 -8.14
C ASN A 203 2.53 10.54 -8.37
N THR A 204 2.84 9.25 -8.19
CA THR A 204 4.18 8.73 -8.40
C THR A 204 4.17 7.47 -9.25
N VAL A 205 5.23 7.27 -10.02
CA VAL A 205 5.51 6.03 -10.74
C VAL A 205 6.99 5.67 -10.55
N GLY A 206 7.29 4.40 -10.32
CA GLY A 206 8.69 4.01 -10.16
C GLY A 206 8.92 2.55 -9.92
N GLY A 207 10.15 2.24 -9.52
CA GLY A 207 10.58 0.88 -9.24
C GLY A 207 10.35 0.48 -7.80
N ARG A 208 10.30 -0.84 -7.58
CA ARG A 208 10.35 -1.47 -6.26
C ARG A 208 11.44 -2.53 -6.27
N ILE A 209 12.19 -2.58 -5.18
CA ILE A 209 13.02 -3.72 -4.83
C ILE A 209 12.78 -4.06 -3.37
N GLY A 210 12.60 -5.32 -3.05
CA GLY A 210 12.29 -5.76 -1.69
C GLY A 210 12.73 -7.18 -1.43
N LEU A 211 12.83 -7.50 -0.13
CA LEU A 211 13.13 -8.83 0.36
C LEU A 211 12.04 -9.25 1.33
N VAL A 212 11.52 -10.46 1.16
CA VAL A 212 10.49 -11.04 2.02
C VAL A 212 11.00 -12.33 2.61
N HIS A 213 10.89 -12.47 3.93
CA HIS A 213 11.09 -13.73 4.63
C HIS A 213 9.74 -14.36 4.95
N LEU A 214 9.50 -15.58 4.46
CA LEU A 214 8.31 -16.38 4.68
C LEU A 214 8.59 -17.42 5.75
N SER A 215 7.77 -17.51 6.78
CA SER A 215 7.88 -18.48 7.87
C SER A 215 6.57 -19.24 8.02
N LEU A 216 6.69 -20.55 8.19
CA LEU A 216 5.58 -21.39 8.65
C LEU A 216 5.56 -21.33 10.17
N ILE A 217 4.62 -20.63 10.75
CA ILE A 217 4.40 -20.66 12.19
C ILE A 217 3.29 -21.68 12.45
N HIS A 218 3.64 -22.76 13.11
CA HIS A 218 2.66 -23.69 13.67
C HIS A 218 2.18 -23.09 14.99
N ILE A 219 0.99 -22.51 15.02
CA ILE A 219 0.29 -22.08 16.22
C ILE A 219 -0.75 -23.13 16.59
#